data_7662d640907c198b1fbf9c852bb7882a
#
_entry.id   7662d640907c198b1fbf9c852bb7882a
#
_cell.length_a   1.000
_cell.length_b   1.000
_cell.length_c   1.000
_cell.angle_alpha   90.00
_cell.angle_beta   90.00
_cell.angle_gamma   90.00
#
_symmetry.space_group_name_H-M   'P 1'
#
loop_
_entity.id
_entity.type
_entity.pdbx_description
1 polymer ?
#
loop_
_entity_poly.entity_id
_entity_poly.type
_entity_poly.pdbx_seq_one_letter_code
_entity_poly.pdbx_strand_id
1 'polypeptide(L)'
;TNVGIEQAKQAGKGLSEIKFVKAYSSDLGRAINTARLILANNSEKKKPEIIELIGLREWGYGGYEGRDDNDLWIPLYKEVNVKFEKDWSTWDEFTSKMDDKAIADAIAKNDSTKTAETYDQILIRSKAAMDQIIEEATAIGGGKVLVVSHGSEIPTILEMYAPDEYNGEAIGNVSLSILEYQNGKFTLKTIGNLDYLK
;
A
#
# COMPACT_ATOMS: atom_id res chain seq x y z
N THR A 1 -6.68 14.54 -7.22
CA THR A 1 -6.23 15.92 -7.21
C THR A 1 -5.22 16.18 -8.33
N ASN A 2 -5.06 17.43 -8.79
CA ASN A 2 -4.04 17.79 -9.78
C ASN A 2 -2.62 17.48 -9.30
N VAL A 3 -2.35 17.67 -8.00
CA VAL A 3 -1.07 17.33 -7.37
C VAL A 3 -0.77 15.85 -7.51
N GLY A 4 -1.72 14.97 -7.17
CA GLY A 4 -1.53 13.52 -7.29
C GLY A 4 -1.31 13.06 -8.74
N ILE A 5 -1.96 13.72 -9.72
CA ILE A 5 -1.72 13.45 -11.15
C ILE A 5 -0.29 13.79 -11.54
N GLU A 6 0.22 14.96 -11.12
CA GLU A 6 1.60 15.36 -11.44
C GLU A 6 2.63 14.46 -10.72
N GLN A 7 2.39 14.07 -9.47
CA GLN A 7 3.21 13.10 -8.76
C GLN A 7 3.26 11.74 -9.49
N ALA A 8 2.11 11.23 -9.94
CA ALA A 8 2.06 9.97 -10.68
C ALA A 8 2.78 10.04 -12.04
N LYS A 9 2.72 11.19 -12.74
CA LYS A 9 3.50 11.42 -13.96
C LYS A 9 5.00 11.47 -13.69
N GLN A 10 5.42 12.12 -12.60
CA GLN A 10 6.82 12.14 -12.17
C GLN A 10 7.30 10.73 -11.86
N ALA A 11 6.50 9.93 -11.15
CA ALA A 11 6.80 8.52 -10.90
C ALA A 11 6.99 7.74 -12.21
N GLY A 12 6.11 7.97 -13.19
CA GLY A 12 6.25 7.35 -14.51
C GLY A 12 7.54 7.74 -15.22
N LYS A 13 7.97 9.00 -15.12
CA LYS A 13 9.26 9.45 -15.69
C LYS A 13 10.45 8.81 -14.98
N GLY A 14 10.44 8.77 -13.64
CA GLY A 14 11.50 8.15 -12.86
C GLY A 14 11.63 6.64 -13.07
N LEU A 15 10.53 5.99 -13.46
CA LEU A 15 10.50 4.55 -13.80
C LEU A 15 10.48 4.29 -15.30
N SER A 16 10.78 5.28 -16.14
CA SER A 16 10.63 5.19 -17.60
C SER A 16 11.45 4.05 -18.24
N GLU A 17 12.64 3.80 -17.72
CA GLU A 17 13.57 2.78 -18.24
C GLU A 17 13.35 1.38 -17.63
N ILE A 18 12.36 1.24 -16.75
CA ILE A 18 12.04 -0.04 -16.13
C ILE A 18 11.15 -0.86 -17.06
N LYS A 19 11.64 -2.01 -17.52
CA LYS A 19 10.82 -2.97 -18.27
C LYS A 19 9.95 -3.78 -17.32
N PHE A 20 8.68 -3.41 -17.22
CA PHE A 20 7.70 -4.17 -16.47
C PHE A 20 7.15 -5.33 -17.30
N VAL A 21 7.20 -6.55 -16.74
CA VAL A 21 6.64 -7.76 -17.39
C VAL A 21 5.16 -7.95 -17.07
N LYS A 22 4.71 -7.43 -15.93
CA LYS A 22 3.32 -7.43 -15.44
C LYS A 22 3.03 -6.13 -14.69
N ALA A 23 1.76 -5.75 -14.59
CA ALA A 23 1.31 -4.62 -13.79
C ALA A 23 0.01 -4.98 -13.06
N TYR A 24 0.00 -4.69 -11.78
CA TYR A 24 -1.16 -4.87 -10.90
C TYR A 24 -1.50 -3.57 -10.20
N SER A 25 -2.75 -3.39 -9.88
CA SER A 25 -3.24 -2.25 -9.12
C SER A 25 -4.38 -2.68 -8.21
N SER A 26 -4.51 -2.01 -7.06
CA SER A 26 -5.81 -1.97 -6.41
C SER A 26 -6.88 -1.53 -7.42
N ASP A 27 -8.09 -2.05 -7.29
CA ASP A 27 -9.24 -1.68 -8.14
C ASP A 27 -9.85 -0.31 -7.76
N LEU A 28 -9.28 0.39 -6.78
CA LEU A 28 -9.67 1.77 -6.48
C LEU A 28 -9.14 2.73 -7.55
N GLY A 29 -10.01 3.60 -8.06
CA GLY A 29 -9.74 4.49 -9.19
C GLY A 29 -8.47 5.33 -9.07
N ARG A 30 -8.07 5.73 -7.83
CA ARG A 30 -6.83 6.47 -7.60
C ARG A 30 -5.59 5.62 -7.90
N ALA A 31 -5.59 4.34 -7.54
CA ALA A 31 -4.48 3.42 -7.78
C ALA A 31 -4.40 3.05 -9.27
N ILE A 32 -5.53 2.73 -9.90
CA ILE A 32 -5.61 2.44 -11.34
C ILE A 32 -5.06 3.62 -12.16
N ASN A 33 -5.47 4.85 -11.83
CA ASN A 33 -5.00 6.04 -12.53
C ASN A 33 -3.50 6.28 -12.34
N THR A 34 -2.97 6.02 -11.15
CA THR A 34 -1.53 6.08 -10.88
C THR A 34 -0.78 5.06 -11.73
N ALA A 35 -1.23 3.80 -11.76
CA ALA A 35 -0.63 2.75 -12.59
C ALA A 35 -0.65 3.11 -14.08
N ARG A 36 -1.77 3.64 -14.58
CA ARG A 36 -1.91 4.11 -15.97
C ARG A 36 -0.91 5.23 -16.31
N LEU A 37 -0.77 6.22 -15.41
CA LEU A 37 0.16 7.33 -15.61
C LEU A 37 1.63 6.88 -15.57
N ILE A 38 1.98 5.95 -14.68
CA ILE A 38 3.31 5.34 -14.64
C ILE A 38 3.61 4.64 -15.97
N LEU A 39 2.73 3.75 -16.42
CA LEU A 39 2.93 3.01 -17.67
C LEU A 39 2.88 3.93 -18.91
N ALA A 40 2.07 4.98 -18.90
CA ALA A 40 2.01 5.94 -20.02
C ALA A 40 3.34 6.67 -20.24
N ASN A 41 4.11 6.91 -19.17
CA ASN A 41 5.42 7.57 -19.24
C ASN A 41 6.62 6.59 -19.34
N ASN A 42 6.36 5.29 -19.41
CA ASN A 42 7.40 4.28 -19.58
C ASN A 42 7.88 4.24 -21.03
N SER A 43 9.19 4.03 -21.26
CA SER A 43 9.79 4.02 -22.60
C SER A 43 9.52 2.76 -23.42
N GLU A 44 9.14 1.66 -22.75
CA GLU A 44 8.82 0.40 -23.42
C GLU A 44 7.62 0.55 -24.37
N LYS A 45 7.76 0.06 -25.62
CA LYS A 45 6.68 0.14 -26.62
C LYS A 45 5.50 -0.76 -26.27
N LYS A 46 5.80 -1.98 -25.77
CA LYS A 46 4.77 -2.94 -25.33
C LYS A 46 4.69 -2.89 -23.82
N LYS A 47 3.60 -2.35 -23.32
CA LYS A 47 3.32 -2.23 -21.88
C LYS A 47 2.40 -3.35 -21.44
N PRO A 48 2.57 -3.87 -20.20
CA PRO A 48 1.63 -4.83 -19.65
C PRO A 48 0.24 -4.19 -19.45
N GLU A 49 -0.79 -5.00 -19.57
CA GLU A 49 -2.13 -4.62 -19.10
C GLU A 49 -2.15 -4.54 -17.57
N ILE A 50 -2.96 -3.64 -17.02
CA ILE A 50 -3.13 -3.49 -15.59
C ILE A 50 -4.20 -4.51 -15.14
N ILE A 51 -3.80 -5.40 -14.26
CA ILE A 51 -4.69 -6.37 -13.60
C ILE A 51 -5.13 -5.77 -12.26
N GLU A 52 -6.44 -5.60 -12.09
CA GLU A 52 -7.04 -5.02 -10.90
C GLU A 52 -7.28 -6.11 -9.85
N LEU A 53 -6.75 -5.94 -8.65
CA LEU A 53 -6.87 -6.88 -7.54
C LEU A 53 -7.50 -6.22 -6.31
N ILE A 54 -8.64 -6.74 -5.86
CA ILE A 54 -9.31 -6.31 -4.63
C ILE A 54 -8.38 -6.45 -3.41
N GLY A 55 -7.54 -7.48 -3.41
CA GLY A 55 -6.60 -7.73 -2.32
C GLY A 55 -5.52 -6.65 -2.14
N LEU A 56 -5.35 -5.74 -3.12
CA LEU A 56 -4.44 -4.60 -3.02
C LEU A 56 -5.13 -3.30 -2.56
N ARG A 57 -6.42 -3.34 -2.16
CA ARG A 57 -7.13 -2.16 -1.63
C ARG A 57 -6.48 -1.63 -0.35
N GLU A 58 -6.70 -0.35 -0.10
CA GLU A 58 -6.47 0.22 1.23
C GLU A 58 -7.28 -0.53 2.29
N TRP A 59 -6.89 -0.45 3.54
CA TRP A 59 -7.71 -0.96 4.63
C TRP A 59 -9.14 -0.44 4.51
N GLY A 60 -10.10 -1.31 4.73
CA GLY A 60 -11.50 -0.94 4.71
C GLY A 60 -11.91 -0.31 6.03
N TYR A 61 -12.07 1.02 6.04
CA TYR A 61 -12.45 1.77 7.23
C TYR A 61 -13.97 1.82 7.47
N GLY A 62 -14.75 1.12 6.64
CA GLY A 62 -16.20 0.97 6.81
C GLY A 62 -16.94 2.30 6.84
N GLY A 63 -17.77 2.52 7.86
CA GLY A 63 -18.54 3.74 8.02
C GLY A 63 -17.72 5.01 8.24
N TYR A 64 -16.41 4.92 8.40
CA TYR A 64 -15.51 6.07 8.51
C TYR A 64 -15.02 6.58 7.14
N GLU A 65 -15.23 5.84 6.07
CA GLU A 65 -14.83 6.26 4.73
C GLU A 65 -15.41 7.62 4.35
N GLY A 66 -14.52 8.56 3.98
CA GLY A 66 -14.89 9.92 3.59
C GLY A 66 -15.33 10.85 4.73
N ARG A 67 -15.21 10.42 5.98
CA ARG A 67 -15.44 11.26 7.16
C ARG A 67 -14.18 12.04 7.57
N ASP A 68 -14.33 12.90 8.59
CA ASP A 68 -13.19 13.58 9.22
C ASP A 68 -12.33 12.56 9.99
N ASP A 69 -11.01 12.68 9.88
CA ASP A 69 -10.06 11.84 10.61
C ASP A 69 -10.29 11.83 12.13
N ASN A 70 -10.81 12.91 12.68
CA ASN A 70 -11.17 12.99 14.10
C ASN A 70 -12.17 11.91 14.53
N ASP A 71 -13.14 11.57 13.67
CA ASP A 71 -14.18 10.59 13.99
C ASP A 71 -13.59 9.20 14.19
N LEU A 72 -12.55 8.89 13.43
CA LEU A 72 -11.86 7.61 13.47
C LEU A 72 -10.77 7.60 14.55
N TRP A 73 -9.86 8.59 14.52
CA TRP A 73 -8.62 8.52 15.29
C TRP A 73 -8.76 8.96 16.75
N ILE A 74 -9.58 9.98 17.09
CA ILE A 74 -9.73 10.42 18.48
C ILE A 74 -10.15 9.28 19.42
N PRO A 75 -11.13 8.42 19.08
CA PRO A 75 -11.50 7.28 19.93
C PRO A 75 -10.34 6.31 20.17
N LEU A 76 -9.58 5.97 19.13
CA LEU A 76 -8.46 5.02 19.22
C LEU A 76 -7.32 5.58 20.08
N TYR A 77 -6.93 6.83 19.83
CA TYR A 77 -5.89 7.50 20.61
C TYR A 77 -6.25 7.59 22.09
N LYS A 78 -7.54 7.82 22.39
CA LYS A 78 -8.05 7.86 23.77
C LYS A 78 -7.92 6.50 24.47
N GLU A 79 -8.08 5.38 23.77
CA GLU A 79 -7.94 4.04 24.35
C GLU A 79 -6.56 3.80 24.96
N VAL A 80 -5.52 4.41 24.38
CA VAL A 80 -4.13 4.28 24.82
C VAL A 80 -3.60 5.51 25.58
N ASN A 81 -4.49 6.44 25.95
CA ASN A 81 -4.16 7.69 26.66
C ASN A 81 -3.12 8.54 25.92
N VAL A 82 -3.23 8.64 24.62
CA VAL A 82 -2.47 9.55 23.76
C VAL A 82 -3.43 10.61 23.21
N LYS A 83 -2.97 11.84 23.04
CA LYS A 83 -3.76 12.90 22.41
C LYS A 83 -3.58 12.82 20.91
N PHE A 84 -4.67 12.77 20.17
CA PHE A 84 -4.62 12.88 18.71
C PHE A 84 -4.31 14.33 18.30
N GLU A 85 -3.27 14.52 17.48
CA GLU A 85 -2.92 15.80 16.89
C GLU A 85 -3.06 15.70 15.36
N LYS A 86 -3.70 16.69 14.73
CA LYS A 86 -3.99 16.68 13.28
C LYS A 86 -2.74 16.72 12.38
N ASP A 87 -1.61 17.12 12.92
CA ASP A 87 -0.32 17.13 12.26
C ASP A 87 0.43 15.77 12.39
N TRP A 88 -0.21 14.79 13.04
CA TRP A 88 0.32 13.45 13.29
C TRP A 88 1.58 13.40 14.15
N SER A 89 1.91 14.48 14.85
CA SER A 89 3.11 14.58 15.69
C SER A 89 3.16 13.57 16.84
N THR A 90 2.03 12.98 17.20
CA THR A 90 1.91 11.93 18.24
C THR A 90 1.74 10.52 17.68
N TRP A 91 1.94 10.31 16.38
CA TRP A 91 1.78 9.03 15.71
C TRP A 91 2.71 7.94 16.28
N ASP A 92 4.00 8.25 16.44
CA ASP A 92 4.98 7.30 16.98
C ASP A 92 4.66 6.87 18.42
N GLU A 93 4.17 7.81 19.26
CA GLU A 93 3.74 7.48 20.60
C GLU A 93 2.51 6.56 20.57
N PHE A 94 1.56 6.83 19.68
CA PHE A 94 0.35 6.03 19.51
C PHE A 94 0.69 4.60 19.04
N THR A 95 1.48 4.46 17.97
CA THR A 95 1.84 3.14 17.41
C THR A 95 2.80 2.33 18.30
N SER A 96 3.54 2.99 19.20
CA SER A 96 4.28 2.27 20.23
C SER A 96 3.39 1.53 21.26
N LYS A 97 2.10 1.91 21.34
CA LYS A 97 1.12 1.36 22.28
C LYS A 97 0.03 0.53 21.60
N MET A 98 -0.15 0.67 20.31
CA MET A 98 -1.22 0.02 19.55
C MET A 98 -0.66 -0.39 18.17
N ASP A 99 -0.45 -1.67 17.97
CA ASP A 99 0.04 -2.22 16.71
C ASP A 99 -1.05 -2.22 15.63
N ASP A 100 -0.66 -2.51 14.39
CA ASP A 100 -1.56 -2.50 13.23
C ASP A 100 -2.75 -3.42 13.42
N LYS A 101 -2.55 -4.58 14.05
CA LYS A 101 -3.66 -5.50 14.35
C LYS A 101 -4.65 -4.89 15.32
N ALA A 102 -4.15 -4.31 16.41
CA ALA A 102 -5.01 -3.66 17.39
C ALA A 102 -5.74 -2.45 16.78
N ILE A 103 -5.08 -1.67 15.93
CA ILE A 103 -5.68 -0.54 15.21
C ILE A 103 -6.82 -1.00 14.32
N ALA A 104 -6.58 -1.94 13.40
CA ALA A 104 -7.59 -2.42 12.45
C ALA A 104 -8.79 -3.07 13.18
N ASP A 105 -8.52 -3.92 14.17
CA ASP A 105 -9.56 -4.60 14.95
C ASP A 105 -10.40 -3.61 15.80
N ALA A 106 -9.77 -2.55 16.34
CA ALA A 106 -10.48 -1.49 17.04
C ALA A 106 -11.36 -0.66 16.09
N ILE A 107 -10.88 -0.35 14.89
CA ILE A 107 -11.68 0.31 13.85
C ILE A 107 -12.90 -0.54 13.50
N ALA A 108 -12.71 -1.82 13.21
CA ALA A 108 -13.80 -2.74 12.88
C ALA A 108 -14.82 -2.89 14.04
N LYS A 109 -14.33 -2.93 15.27
CA LYS A 109 -15.18 -2.98 16.49
C LYS A 109 -16.02 -1.73 16.64
N ASN A 110 -15.42 -0.54 16.43
CA ASN A 110 -16.04 0.76 16.64
C ASN A 110 -16.94 1.18 15.46
N ASP A 111 -16.76 0.59 14.28
CA ASP A 111 -17.58 0.88 13.11
C ASP A 111 -19.04 0.44 13.33
N SER A 112 -19.95 1.42 13.35
CA SER A 112 -21.38 1.18 13.52
C SER A 112 -22.02 0.46 12.34
N THR A 113 -21.42 0.55 11.15
CA THR A 113 -21.92 -0.09 9.92
C THR A 113 -21.49 -1.55 9.81
N LYS A 114 -20.51 -1.98 10.59
CA LYS A 114 -19.92 -3.33 10.55
C LYS A 114 -19.38 -3.74 9.19
N THR A 115 -18.87 -2.77 8.45
CA THR A 115 -18.27 -2.94 7.12
C THR A 115 -16.76 -2.69 7.08
N ALA A 116 -16.17 -2.16 8.17
CA ALA A 116 -14.71 -2.07 8.31
C ALA A 116 -14.09 -3.47 8.43
N GLU A 117 -12.92 -3.63 7.85
CA GLU A 117 -12.18 -4.90 7.87
C GLU A 117 -11.45 -5.10 9.21
N THR A 118 -11.45 -6.33 9.70
CA THR A 118 -10.50 -6.75 10.74
C THR A 118 -9.12 -6.96 10.13
N TYR A 119 -8.07 -6.94 10.96
CA TYR A 119 -6.71 -7.19 10.48
C TYR A 119 -6.56 -8.55 9.78
N ASP A 120 -7.20 -9.60 10.32
CA ASP A 120 -7.16 -10.92 9.71
C ASP A 120 -7.82 -10.95 8.32
N GLN A 121 -8.89 -10.20 8.10
CA GLN A 121 -9.51 -10.06 6.77
C GLN A 121 -8.58 -9.35 5.79
N ILE A 122 -7.89 -8.29 6.23
CA ILE A 122 -6.90 -7.58 5.45
C ILE A 122 -5.77 -8.56 5.05
N LEU A 123 -5.18 -9.28 6.01
CA LEU A 123 -4.10 -10.24 5.73
C LEU A 123 -4.51 -11.34 4.73
N ILE A 124 -5.73 -11.88 4.86
CA ILE A 124 -6.23 -12.94 3.97
C ILE A 124 -6.30 -12.43 2.52
N ARG A 125 -6.89 -11.24 2.28
CA ARG A 125 -7.00 -10.71 0.92
C ARG A 125 -5.67 -10.27 0.33
N SER A 126 -4.81 -9.66 1.15
CA SER A 126 -3.47 -9.23 0.75
C SER A 126 -2.61 -10.41 0.34
N LYS A 127 -2.64 -11.49 1.16
CA LYS A 127 -1.94 -12.73 0.84
C LYS A 127 -2.43 -13.35 -0.47
N ALA A 128 -3.74 -13.41 -0.68
CA ALA A 128 -4.30 -13.97 -1.92
C ALA A 128 -3.86 -13.17 -3.16
N ALA A 129 -3.81 -11.83 -3.07
CA ALA A 129 -3.32 -10.99 -4.16
C ALA A 129 -1.82 -11.22 -4.43
N MET A 130 -1.01 -11.30 -3.38
CA MET A 130 0.43 -11.55 -3.52
C MET A 130 0.73 -12.96 -4.07
N ASP A 131 0.01 -13.98 -3.61
CA ASP A 131 0.13 -15.34 -4.14
C ASP A 131 -0.15 -15.37 -5.65
N GLN A 132 -1.22 -14.70 -6.12
CA GLN A 132 -1.52 -14.57 -7.55
C GLN A 132 -0.41 -13.85 -8.31
N ILE A 133 0.11 -12.73 -7.79
CA ILE A 133 1.20 -11.96 -8.40
C ILE A 133 2.44 -12.84 -8.56
N ILE A 134 2.82 -13.58 -7.52
CA ILE A 134 3.99 -14.46 -7.52
C ILE A 134 3.81 -15.59 -8.53
N GLU A 135 2.67 -16.27 -8.50
CA GLU A 135 2.35 -17.38 -9.41
C GLU A 135 2.42 -16.93 -10.87
N GLU A 136 1.71 -15.85 -11.21
CA GLU A 136 1.65 -15.33 -12.58
C GLU A 136 2.99 -14.79 -13.08
N ALA A 137 3.77 -14.11 -12.21
CA ALA A 137 5.10 -13.64 -12.58
C ALA A 137 6.09 -14.80 -12.77
N THR A 138 6.02 -15.80 -11.90
CA THR A 138 6.86 -17.00 -11.99
C THR A 138 6.55 -17.81 -13.26
N ALA A 139 5.28 -17.94 -13.62
CA ALA A 139 4.84 -18.67 -14.81
C ALA A 139 5.41 -18.09 -16.13
N ILE A 140 5.74 -16.81 -16.18
CA ILE A 140 6.35 -16.16 -17.34
C ILE A 140 7.88 -16.04 -17.26
N GLY A 141 8.52 -16.67 -16.27
CA GLY A 141 9.97 -16.64 -16.07
C GLY A 141 10.47 -15.49 -15.20
N GLY A 142 9.60 -14.81 -14.48
CA GLY A 142 9.95 -13.70 -13.60
C GLY A 142 10.18 -12.38 -14.32
N GLY A 143 10.64 -11.38 -13.57
CA GLY A 143 10.91 -10.04 -14.06
C GLY A 143 10.42 -8.95 -13.12
N LYS A 144 10.48 -7.68 -13.53
CA LYS A 144 10.01 -6.56 -12.74
C LYS A 144 8.49 -6.40 -12.90
N VAL A 145 7.78 -6.43 -11.79
CA VAL A 145 6.32 -6.29 -11.71
C VAL A 145 5.99 -4.94 -11.09
N LEU A 146 5.12 -4.17 -11.74
CA LEU A 146 4.56 -2.96 -11.14
C LEU A 146 3.36 -3.35 -10.26
N VAL A 147 3.38 -2.92 -9.01
CA VAL A 147 2.23 -3.05 -8.09
C VAL A 147 1.90 -1.67 -7.53
N VAL A 148 0.66 -1.23 -7.70
CA VAL A 148 0.18 0.05 -7.18
C VAL A 148 -0.90 -0.20 -6.13
N SER A 149 -0.62 0.23 -4.90
CA SER A 149 -1.47 0.03 -3.74
C SER A 149 -1.51 1.31 -2.88
N HIS A 150 -1.66 1.22 -1.57
CA HIS A 150 -2.04 2.31 -0.69
C HIS A 150 -1.15 2.39 0.55
N GLY A 151 -1.33 3.48 1.31
CA GLY A 151 -0.49 3.87 2.42
C GLY A 151 -0.47 2.89 3.59
N SER A 152 -1.56 2.20 3.91
CA SER A 152 -1.60 1.19 4.97
C SER A 152 -1.42 -0.22 4.42
N GLU A 153 -1.89 -0.47 3.19
CA GLU A 153 -1.76 -1.79 2.57
C GLU A 153 -0.32 -2.17 2.21
N ILE A 154 0.50 -1.22 1.72
CA ILE A 154 1.92 -1.49 1.40
C ILE A 154 2.69 -1.90 2.66
N PRO A 155 2.64 -1.16 3.78
CA PRO A 155 3.19 -1.60 5.07
C PRO A 155 2.76 -3.02 5.47
N THR A 156 1.48 -3.32 5.39
CA THR A 156 0.94 -4.66 5.70
C THR A 156 1.61 -5.75 4.86
N ILE A 157 1.77 -5.53 3.55
CA ILE A 157 2.47 -6.46 2.66
C ILE A 157 3.95 -6.58 3.04
N LEU A 158 4.63 -5.46 3.32
CA LEU A 158 6.05 -5.47 3.70
C LEU A 158 6.27 -6.22 5.00
N GLU A 159 5.44 -6.00 6.00
CA GLU A 159 5.50 -6.71 7.28
C GLU A 159 5.22 -8.21 7.10
N MET A 160 4.26 -8.58 6.27
CA MET A 160 3.92 -9.98 6.00
C MET A 160 5.06 -10.76 5.34
N TYR A 161 5.83 -10.13 4.44
CA TYR A 161 6.81 -10.83 3.61
C TYR A 161 8.27 -10.53 3.95
N ALA A 162 8.53 -9.46 4.70
CA ALA A 162 9.86 -9.04 5.13
C ALA A 162 9.85 -8.47 6.56
N PRO A 163 9.30 -9.18 7.56
CA PRO A 163 9.10 -8.66 8.93
C PRO A 163 10.42 -8.29 9.63
N ASP A 164 11.51 -8.96 9.27
CA ASP A 164 12.83 -8.69 9.87
C ASP A 164 13.54 -7.48 9.21
N GLU A 165 13.03 -7.00 8.10
CA GLU A 165 13.66 -5.93 7.29
C GLU A 165 12.82 -4.65 7.26
N TYR A 166 11.50 -4.73 7.50
CA TYR A 166 10.60 -3.60 7.60
C TYR A 166 10.45 -3.16 9.07
N ASN A 167 10.68 -1.89 9.36
CA ASN A 167 10.68 -1.34 10.73
C ASN A 167 9.60 -0.27 10.93
N GLY A 168 8.51 -0.31 10.18
CA GLY A 168 7.40 0.62 10.33
C GLY A 168 7.61 1.98 9.65
N GLU A 169 8.50 2.06 8.66
CA GLU A 169 8.71 3.30 7.90
C GLU A 169 7.44 3.74 7.18
N ALA A 170 7.16 5.04 7.25
CA ALA A 170 6.01 5.63 6.59
C ALA A 170 6.11 5.58 5.06
N ILE A 171 5.02 5.20 4.42
CA ILE A 171 4.92 5.14 2.96
C ILE A 171 4.25 6.40 2.43
N GLY A 172 5.04 7.26 1.81
CA GLY A 172 4.54 8.49 1.18
C GLY A 172 3.89 8.26 -0.18
N ASN A 173 3.14 9.26 -0.65
CA ASN A 173 2.54 9.22 -1.98
C ASN A 173 3.62 9.03 -3.06
N VAL A 174 3.36 8.11 -4.00
CA VAL A 174 4.26 7.72 -5.10
C VAL A 174 5.66 7.31 -4.65
N SER A 175 5.86 6.95 -3.38
CA SER A 175 7.12 6.37 -2.97
C SER A 175 7.29 4.96 -3.52
N LEU A 176 8.54 4.55 -3.72
CA LEU A 176 8.92 3.25 -4.27
C LEU A 176 9.44 2.34 -3.16
N SER A 177 8.79 1.21 -2.97
CA SER A 177 9.34 0.08 -2.20
C SER A 177 9.62 -1.08 -3.15
N ILE A 178 10.74 -1.77 -2.95
CA ILE A 178 11.15 -2.88 -3.80
C ILE A 178 11.26 -4.14 -2.95
N LEU A 179 10.40 -5.10 -3.25
CA LEU A 179 10.39 -6.42 -2.64
C LEU A 179 10.84 -7.45 -3.70
N GLU A 180 11.96 -8.10 -3.48
CA GLU A 180 12.52 -9.12 -4.38
C GLU A 180 12.10 -10.50 -3.92
N TYR A 181 11.55 -11.31 -4.83
CA TYR A 181 11.21 -12.71 -4.59
C TYR A 181 12.14 -13.62 -5.37
N GLN A 182 12.88 -14.49 -4.66
CA GLN A 182 13.78 -15.47 -5.28
C GLN A 182 13.82 -16.75 -4.45
N ASN A 183 13.67 -17.90 -5.10
CA ASN A 183 13.77 -19.22 -4.47
C ASN A 183 12.86 -19.40 -3.24
N GLY A 184 11.63 -18.88 -3.29
CA GLY A 184 10.67 -18.98 -2.21
C GLY A 184 10.88 -17.99 -1.06
N LYS A 185 11.83 -17.05 -1.19
CA LYS A 185 12.15 -16.07 -0.17
C LYS A 185 11.98 -14.65 -0.70
N PHE A 186 11.44 -13.77 0.15
CA PHE A 186 11.42 -12.33 -0.08
C PHE A 186 12.62 -11.65 0.56
N THR A 187 13.05 -10.56 -0.04
CA THR A 187 14.05 -9.64 0.48
C THR A 187 13.61 -8.21 0.17
N LEU A 188 13.60 -7.35 1.16
CA LEU A 188 13.25 -5.94 1.02
C LEU A 188 14.49 -5.15 0.60
N LYS A 189 14.48 -4.56 -0.59
CA LYS A 189 15.62 -3.83 -1.16
C LYS A 189 15.52 -2.33 -0.95
N THR A 190 14.31 -1.80 -0.89
CA THR A 190 14.06 -0.37 -0.82
C THR A 190 12.71 -0.14 -0.14
N ILE A 191 12.63 0.88 0.71
CA ILE A 191 11.41 1.28 1.41
C ILE A 191 11.17 2.76 1.18
N GLY A 192 9.97 3.13 0.77
CA GLY A 192 9.48 4.50 0.74
C GLY A 192 10.34 5.51 -0.03
N ASN A 193 11.16 5.06 -0.97
CA ASN A 193 12.13 5.91 -1.68
C ASN A 193 11.43 6.88 -2.64
N LEU A 194 11.85 8.14 -2.62
CA LEU A 194 11.40 9.22 -3.51
C LEU A 194 12.52 9.75 -4.42
N ASP A 195 13.77 9.26 -4.28
CA ASP A 195 14.93 9.77 -5.04
C ASP A 195 14.81 9.52 -6.54
N TYR A 196 14.06 8.53 -6.94
CA TYR A 196 13.79 8.19 -8.34
C TYR A 196 12.91 9.23 -9.07
N LEU A 197 12.31 10.16 -8.31
CA LEU A 197 11.48 11.26 -8.85
C LEU A 197 12.29 12.46 -9.39
N LYS A 198 13.63 12.43 -9.21
CA LYS A 198 14.54 13.54 -9.57
C LYS A 198 14.84 13.55 -11.07
#